data_ee5efeac5f75605e49f85032f1864008
#
_entry.id   ee5efeac5f75605e49f85032f1864008
#
_cell.length_a   1.000
_cell.length_b   1.000
_cell.length_c   1.000
_cell.angle_alpha   90.00
_cell.angle_beta   90.00
_cell.angle_gamma   90.00
#
_symmetry.space_group_name_H-M   'P 1'
#
loop_
_entity.id
_entity.type
_entity.pdbx_description
1 polymer ?
#
loop_
_entity_poly.entity_id
_entity_poly.type
_entity_poly.pdbx_seq_one_letter_code
_entity_poly.pdbx_strand_id
1 'polypeptide(L)'
;MGRCQHGQMGVVLPVVCLCGPSAAGKTTFSLAMAKALRQRGRQPLLITCDDYYRQGWRPDPRFGFDTVAAIDDDALRRDISSARAGQSQTLRHYDMCTRTVGRRPVTEPYDLVVVEGAFGPQFLLDFPLVALLYLDAPLPLRLWRRLKRDVSQRRRSPLYVVRQMVFQMLPGEQRFIHPLRDDATLVVRDAASDLAKVLSMIGS
;
A
#
# COMPACT_ATOMS: atom_id res chain seq x y z
N MET A 1 -7.77 -49.26 11.02
CA MET A 1 -7.46 -48.61 9.74
C MET A 1 -7.51 -47.12 9.93
N GLY A 2 -6.37 -46.53 10.26
CA GLY A 2 -6.23 -45.09 10.48
C GLY A 2 -6.11 -44.37 9.15
N ARG A 3 -7.02 -43.44 8.85
CA ARG A 3 -6.87 -42.50 7.75
C ARG A 3 -5.80 -41.48 8.15
N CYS A 4 -4.64 -41.53 7.53
CA CYS A 4 -3.68 -40.44 7.53
C CYS A 4 -4.36 -39.22 6.91
N GLN A 5 -4.64 -38.20 7.73
CA GLN A 5 -4.96 -36.87 7.22
C GLN A 5 -3.69 -36.32 6.58
N HIS A 6 -3.67 -36.30 5.26
CA HIS A 6 -2.67 -35.54 4.51
C HIS A 6 -2.94 -34.06 4.85
N GLY A 7 -2.05 -33.49 5.65
CA GLY A 7 -2.01 -32.05 5.87
C GLY A 7 -1.84 -31.37 4.51
N GLN A 8 -2.87 -30.69 4.03
CA GLN A 8 -2.74 -29.76 2.93
C GLN A 8 -1.71 -28.72 3.37
N MET A 9 -0.50 -28.77 2.82
CA MET A 9 0.42 -27.64 2.88
C MET A 9 -0.31 -26.49 2.18
N GLY A 10 -0.83 -25.57 2.99
CA GLY A 10 -1.55 -24.41 2.48
C GLY A 10 -0.64 -23.63 1.50
N VAL A 11 -1.14 -23.39 0.32
CA VAL A 11 -0.44 -22.56 -0.68
C VAL A 11 -0.21 -21.18 -0.06
N VAL A 12 1.05 -20.81 0.10
CA VAL A 12 1.43 -19.48 0.59
C VAL A 12 1.63 -18.58 -0.62
N LEU A 13 0.72 -17.63 -0.80
CA LEU A 13 0.76 -16.73 -1.95
C LEU A 13 1.91 -15.72 -1.85
N PRO A 14 2.54 -15.37 -2.99
CA PRO A 14 3.60 -14.38 -3.05
C PRO A 14 3.07 -12.97 -2.70
N VAL A 15 3.93 -12.14 -2.13
CA VAL A 15 3.61 -10.75 -1.76
C VAL A 15 4.56 -9.80 -2.47
N VAL A 16 3.98 -8.77 -3.08
CA VAL A 16 4.71 -7.61 -3.62
C VAL A 16 4.34 -6.39 -2.81
N CYS A 17 5.33 -5.62 -2.38
CA CYS A 17 5.11 -4.36 -1.67
C CYS A 17 5.43 -3.19 -2.58
N LEU A 18 4.53 -2.19 -2.62
CA LEU A 18 4.70 -0.93 -3.33
C LEU A 18 4.66 0.22 -2.32
N CYS A 19 5.78 0.88 -2.11
CA CYS A 19 5.90 2.01 -1.21
C CYS A 19 6.38 3.27 -1.92
N GLY A 20 6.58 4.35 -1.16
CA GLY A 20 7.08 5.62 -1.66
C GLY A 20 6.30 6.81 -1.10
N PRO A 21 6.76 8.03 -1.35
CA PRO A 21 6.23 9.23 -0.73
C PRO A 21 4.79 9.54 -1.16
N SER A 22 4.15 10.42 -0.41
CA SER A 22 2.77 10.85 -0.68
C SER A 22 2.65 11.45 -2.09
N ALA A 23 1.55 11.12 -2.77
CA ALA A 23 1.24 11.57 -4.14
C ALA A 23 2.27 11.20 -5.22
N ALA A 24 3.16 10.22 -4.96
CA ALA A 24 4.07 9.68 -5.98
C ALA A 24 3.34 8.91 -7.11
N GLY A 25 2.08 8.51 -6.88
CA GLY A 25 1.28 7.79 -7.87
C GLY A 25 1.16 6.29 -7.59
N LYS A 26 1.42 5.85 -6.36
CA LYS A 26 1.36 4.43 -5.94
C LYS A 26 0.07 3.74 -6.35
N THR A 27 -1.07 4.29 -5.97
CA THR A 27 -2.39 3.70 -6.29
C THR A 27 -2.63 3.61 -7.80
N THR A 28 -2.23 4.63 -8.56
CA THR A 28 -2.34 4.61 -10.03
C THR A 28 -1.45 3.50 -10.61
N PHE A 29 -0.22 3.37 -10.12
CA PHE A 29 0.73 2.36 -10.58
C PHE A 29 0.28 0.94 -10.17
N SER A 30 -0.21 0.74 -8.95
CA SER A 30 -0.70 -0.57 -8.49
C SER A 30 -1.91 -1.05 -9.30
N LEU A 31 -2.82 -0.15 -9.66
CA LEU A 31 -3.95 -0.45 -10.53
C LEU A 31 -3.50 -0.80 -11.95
N ALA A 32 -2.55 -0.06 -12.54
CA ALA A 32 -1.99 -0.36 -13.85
C ALA A 32 -1.26 -1.69 -13.86
N MET A 33 -0.46 -1.97 -12.82
CA MET A 33 0.24 -3.23 -12.62
C MET A 33 -0.76 -4.40 -12.48
N ALA A 34 -1.81 -4.24 -11.67
CA ALA A 34 -2.84 -5.25 -11.51
C ALA A 34 -3.56 -5.55 -12.82
N LYS A 35 -3.90 -4.51 -13.61
CA LYS A 35 -4.48 -4.68 -14.94
C LYS A 35 -3.56 -5.48 -15.86
N ALA A 36 -2.28 -5.13 -15.91
CA ALA A 36 -1.31 -5.81 -16.77
C ALA A 36 -1.03 -7.26 -16.32
N LEU A 37 -1.05 -7.54 -15.00
CA LEU A 37 -0.95 -8.89 -14.46
C LEU A 37 -2.17 -9.75 -14.87
N ARG A 38 -3.38 -9.19 -14.79
CA ARG A 38 -4.60 -9.88 -15.25
C ARG A 38 -4.57 -10.24 -16.73
N GLN A 39 -4.02 -9.36 -17.56
CA GLN A 39 -3.81 -9.64 -18.99
C GLN A 39 -2.83 -10.80 -19.24
N ARG A 40 -1.99 -11.12 -18.24
CA ARG A 40 -1.06 -12.27 -18.25
C ARG A 40 -1.59 -13.50 -17.50
N GLY A 41 -2.89 -13.52 -17.16
CA GLY A 41 -3.54 -14.63 -16.47
C GLY A 41 -3.32 -14.68 -14.95
N ARG A 42 -2.66 -13.67 -14.35
CA ARG A 42 -2.48 -13.56 -12.90
C ARG A 42 -3.63 -12.80 -12.25
N GLN A 43 -3.95 -13.11 -11.01
CA GLN A 43 -5.07 -12.49 -10.28
C GLN A 43 -4.56 -11.80 -9.00
N PRO A 44 -4.10 -10.54 -9.07
CA PRO A 44 -3.59 -9.82 -7.91
C PRO A 44 -4.71 -9.32 -6.99
N LEU A 45 -4.60 -9.58 -5.69
CA LEU A 45 -5.38 -8.94 -4.64
C LEU A 45 -4.65 -7.67 -4.17
N LEU A 46 -5.31 -6.51 -4.28
CA LEU A 46 -4.75 -5.24 -3.81
C LEU A 46 -5.18 -4.95 -2.37
N ILE A 47 -4.20 -4.73 -1.51
CA ILE A 47 -4.37 -4.27 -0.12
C ILE A 47 -3.71 -2.90 0.01
N THR A 48 -4.50 -1.90 0.36
CA THR A 48 -4.05 -0.51 0.51
C THR A 48 -3.84 -0.20 1.99
N CYS A 49 -2.62 0.17 2.40
CA CYS A 49 -2.34 0.53 3.80
C CYS A 49 -3.17 1.72 4.29
N ASP A 50 -3.58 2.61 3.40
CA ASP A 50 -4.45 3.75 3.72
C ASP A 50 -5.85 3.30 4.22
N ASP A 51 -6.28 2.08 3.92
CA ASP A 51 -7.52 1.48 4.45
C ASP A 51 -7.39 1.05 5.94
N TYR A 52 -6.19 1.13 6.49
CA TYR A 52 -5.89 0.68 7.85
C TYR A 52 -5.59 1.82 8.83
N TYR A 53 -5.96 3.07 8.53
CA TYR A 53 -5.89 4.13 9.52
C TYR A 53 -6.70 3.77 10.77
N ARG A 54 -6.13 4.08 11.95
CA ARG A 54 -6.81 3.84 13.24
C ARG A 54 -8.05 4.73 13.32
N GLN A 55 -9.20 4.12 13.61
CA GLN A 55 -10.42 4.87 13.90
C GLN A 55 -10.20 5.73 15.15
N GLY A 56 -10.60 6.99 15.08
CA GLY A 56 -10.41 7.92 16.20
C GLY A 56 -8.96 8.38 16.43
N TRP A 57 -8.04 8.11 15.48
CA TRP A 57 -6.67 8.58 15.57
C TRP A 57 -6.60 10.08 15.83
N ARG A 58 -5.89 10.46 16.90
CA ARG A 58 -5.54 11.85 17.16
C ARG A 58 -4.25 12.17 16.42
N PRO A 59 -4.23 13.24 15.59
CA PRO A 59 -3.04 13.58 14.83
C PRO A 59 -1.82 13.72 15.73
N ASP A 60 -0.71 13.10 15.34
CA ASP A 60 0.57 13.28 16.01
C ASP A 60 0.98 14.77 15.95
N PRO A 61 1.51 15.36 17.04
CA PRO A 61 1.89 16.77 17.06
C PRO A 61 2.91 17.15 15.98
N ARG A 62 3.82 16.24 15.61
CA ARG A 62 4.90 16.47 14.66
C ARG A 62 4.58 15.98 13.26
N PHE A 63 3.92 14.83 13.13
CA PHE A 63 3.71 14.17 11.85
C PHE A 63 2.23 14.07 11.43
N GLY A 64 1.30 14.46 12.28
CA GLY A 64 -0.13 14.41 12.00
C GLY A 64 -0.61 12.99 11.70
N PHE A 65 -1.04 12.76 10.46
CA PHE A 65 -1.39 11.45 9.93
C PHE A 65 -0.25 10.80 9.13
N ASP A 66 0.83 11.53 8.85
CA ASP A 66 1.95 11.05 8.04
C ASP A 66 2.99 10.33 8.94
N THR A 67 2.52 9.34 9.71
CA THR A 67 3.31 8.50 10.63
C THR A 67 2.83 7.05 10.61
N VAL A 68 3.76 6.12 10.85
CA VAL A 68 3.49 4.68 10.95
C VAL A 68 2.45 4.38 12.04
N ALA A 69 2.54 5.08 13.18
CA ALA A 69 1.65 4.88 14.32
C ALA A 69 0.16 5.16 14.03
N ALA A 70 -0.14 5.93 12.95
CA ALA A 70 -1.51 6.18 12.53
C ALA A 70 -2.19 4.96 11.90
N ILE A 71 -1.42 3.95 11.50
CA ILE A 71 -1.91 2.71 10.89
C ILE A 71 -2.16 1.65 11.98
N ASP A 72 -3.24 0.91 11.84
CA ASP A 72 -3.56 -0.26 12.65
C ASP A 72 -2.79 -1.47 12.12
N ASP A 73 -1.55 -1.62 12.63
CA ASP A 73 -0.61 -2.66 12.23
C ASP A 73 -1.21 -4.06 12.40
N ASP A 74 -1.81 -4.33 13.55
CA ASP A 74 -2.40 -5.64 13.83
C ASP A 74 -3.49 -6.02 12.83
N ALA A 75 -4.36 -5.07 12.48
CA ALA A 75 -5.41 -5.31 11.50
C ALA A 75 -4.83 -5.54 10.09
N LEU A 76 -3.85 -4.74 9.70
CA LEU A 76 -3.18 -4.87 8.40
C LEU A 76 -2.46 -6.22 8.28
N ARG A 77 -1.66 -6.59 9.26
CA ARG A 77 -0.92 -7.86 9.29
C ARG A 77 -1.83 -9.08 9.30
N ARG A 78 -2.95 -9.04 10.04
CA ARG A 78 -3.97 -10.11 10.01
C ARG A 78 -4.57 -10.28 8.61
N ASP A 79 -5.00 -9.18 7.97
CA ASP A 79 -5.60 -9.26 6.64
C ASP A 79 -4.56 -9.71 5.58
N ILE A 80 -3.29 -9.29 5.66
CA ILE A 80 -2.21 -9.76 4.79
C ILE A 80 -1.93 -11.26 5.02
N SER A 81 -1.87 -11.71 6.27
CA SER A 81 -1.63 -13.12 6.60
C SER A 81 -2.75 -14.02 6.07
N SER A 82 -4.02 -13.60 6.25
CA SER A 82 -5.18 -14.28 5.69
C SER A 82 -5.15 -14.31 4.14
N ALA A 83 -4.77 -13.18 3.53
CA ALA A 83 -4.65 -13.09 2.07
C ALA A 83 -3.55 -14.03 1.55
N ARG A 84 -2.38 -14.09 2.20
CA ARG A 84 -1.29 -15.01 1.82
C ARG A 84 -1.69 -16.48 1.92
N ALA A 85 -2.54 -16.80 2.88
CA ALA A 85 -3.09 -18.16 3.03
C ALA A 85 -4.21 -18.47 2.02
N GLY A 86 -4.58 -17.55 1.14
CA GLY A 86 -5.69 -17.70 0.20
C GLY A 86 -7.08 -17.70 0.86
N GLN A 87 -7.18 -17.19 2.11
CA GLN A 87 -8.37 -17.33 2.95
C GLN A 87 -9.13 -15.99 3.14
N SER A 88 -8.68 -14.91 2.51
CA SER A 88 -9.29 -13.59 2.70
C SER A 88 -10.63 -13.50 2.02
N GLN A 89 -11.69 -13.32 2.80
CA GLN A 89 -13.07 -13.11 2.30
C GLN A 89 -13.48 -11.64 2.32
N THR A 90 -12.89 -10.86 3.21
CA THR A 90 -13.15 -9.44 3.32
C THR A 90 -11.87 -8.70 3.67
N LEU A 91 -11.71 -7.46 3.18
CA LEU A 91 -10.64 -6.54 3.56
C LEU A 91 -11.21 -5.31 4.26
N ARG A 92 -10.42 -4.73 5.15
CA ARG A 92 -10.74 -3.45 5.78
C ARG A 92 -10.82 -2.35 4.71
N HIS A 93 -11.67 -1.38 4.95
CA HIS A 93 -11.81 -0.15 4.18
C HIS A 93 -11.94 1.03 5.13
N TYR A 94 -11.24 2.14 4.84
CA TYR A 94 -11.28 3.37 5.61
C TYR A 94 -11.77 4.54 4.75
N ASP A 95 -12.89 5.15 5.15
CA ASP A 95 -13.38 6.36 4.50
C ASP A 95 -12.62 7.57 5.03
N MET A 96 -11.83 8.20 4.16
CA MET A 96 -11.02 9.39 4.48
C MET A 96 -11.82 10.65 4.77
N CYS A 97 -13.09 10.71 4.37
CA CYS A 97 -13.97 11.86 4.58
C CYS A 97 -14.68 11.76 5.94
N THR A 98 -15.30 10.61 6.19
CA THR A 98 -16.07 10.35 7.43
C THR A 98 -15.18 9.82 8.57
N ARG A 99 -13.97 9.33 8.25
CA ARG A 99 -13.02 8.67 9.17
C ARG A 99 -13.60 7.41 9.82
N THR A 100 -14.45 6.71 9.11
CA THR A 100 -15.08 5.48 9.56
C THR A 100 -14.42 4.26 8.94
N VAL A 101 -14.46 3.15 9.67
CA VAL A 101 -13.96 1.85 9.24
C VAL A 101 -15.12 0.99 8.78
N GLY A 102 -14.99 0.42 7.60
CA GLY A 102 -15.87 -0.59 7.03
C GLY A 102 -15.09 -1.84 6.60
N ARG A 103 -15.78 -2.74 5.93
CA ARG A 103 -15.17 -3.89 5.26
C ARG A 103 -15.72 -4.00 3.84
N ARG A 104 -14.86 -4.41 2.89
CA ARG A 104 -15.25 -4.72 1.52
C ARG A 104 -15.05 -6.22 1.25
N PRO A 105 -15.95 -6.89 0.53
CA PRO A 105 -15.78 -8.29 0.19
C PRO A 105 -14.64 -8.49 -0.80
N VAL A 106 -13.98 -9.67 -0.72
CA VAL A 106 -13.10 -10.20 -1.76
C VAL A 106 -13.93 -11.20 -2.56
N THR A 107 -14.34 -10.82 -3.76
CA THR A 107 -15.30 -11.57 -4.58
C THR A 107 -14.64 -12.44 -5.63
N GLU A 108 -13.39 -12.18 -5.98
CA GLU A 108 -12.67 -12.89 -7.03
C GLU A 108 -11.53 -13.73 -6.43
N PRO A 109 -11.24 -14.90 -7.00
CA PRO A 109 -10.05 -15.66 -6.64
C PRO A 109 -8.78 -14.84 -6.96
N TYR A 110 -7.72 -15.08 -6.20
CA TYR A 110 -6.45 -14.37 -6.38
C TYR A 110 -5.27 -15.33 -6.13
N ASP A 111 -4.14 -15.05 -6.76
CA ASP A 111 -2.91 -15.86 -6.71
C ASP A 111 -1.66 -15.05 -6.31
N LEU A 112 -1.82 -13.75 -6.07
CA LEU A 112 -0.77 -12.81 -5.71
C LEU A 112 -1.35 -11.72 -4.80
N VAL A 113 -0.63 -11.33 -3.77
CA VAL A 113 -0.99 -10.19 -2.90
C VAL A 113 -0.10 -9.00 -3.23
N VAL A 114 -0.71 -7.85 -3.50
CA VAL A 114 -0.01 -6.59 -3.70
C VAL A 114 -0.40 -5.64 -2.57
N VAL A 115 0.56 -5.31 -1.72
CA VAL A 115 0.37 -4.35 -0.63
C VAL A 115 0.91 -3.00 -1.08
N GLU A 116 0.06 -1.97 -1.10
CA GLU A 116 0.47 -0.61 -1.44
C GLU A 116 0.29 0.35 -0.28
N GLY A 117 1.27 1.23 -0.06
CA GLY A 117 1.17 2.27 0.94
C GLY A 117 2.50 2.91 1.27
N ALA A 118 2.46 4.13 1.82
CA ALA A 118 3.68 4.87 2.12
C ALA A 118 4.60 4.13 3.11
N PHE A 119 3.99 3.42 4.08
CA PHE A 119 4.67 2.73 5.17
C PHE A 119 4.67 1.19 5.01
N GLY A 120 4.25 0.67 3.85
CA GLY A 120 4.06 -0.78 3.62
C GLY A 120 5.20 -1.67 4.13
N PRO A 121 6.47 -1.40 3.79
CA PRO A 121 7.59 -2.25 4.20
C PRO A 121 7.74 -2.40 5.72
N GLN A 122 7.38 -1.37 6.50
CA GLN A 122 7.51 -1.40 7.96
C GLN A 122 6.53 -2.38 8.62
N PHE A 123 5.45 -2.72 7.94
CA PHE A 123 4.46 -3.72 8.38
C PHE A 123 4.74 -5.13 7.84
N LEU A 124 5.71 -5.24 6.92
CA LEU A 124 5.99 -6.47 6.18
C LEU A 124 7.37 -7.08 6.52
N LEU A 125 8.02 -6.65 7.59
CA LEU A 125 9.38 -7.09 7.97
C LEU A 125 9.50 -8.62 8.09
N ASP A 126 8.45 -9.31 8.57
CA ASP A 126 8.42 -10.76 8.76
C ASP A 126 7.81 -11.51 7.56
N PHE A 127 7.47 -10.80 6.49
CA PHE A 127 6.88 -11.40 5.30
C PHE A 127 7.93 -11.50 4.20
N PRO A 128 8.16 -12.70 3.60
CA PRO A 128 9.01 -12.81 2.44
C PRO A 128 8.35 -12.10 1.25
N LEU A 129 9.01 -11.05 0.77
CA LEU A 129 8.55 -10.30 -0.39
C LEU A 129 9.19 -10.83 -1.66
N VAL A 130 8.40 -10.97 -2.74
CA VAL A 130 8.92 -11.23 -4.09
C VAL A 130 9.63 -9.98 -4.61
N ALA A 131 9.06 -8.80 -4.35
CA ALA A 131 9.66 -7.52 -4.71
C ALA A 131 9.20 -6.41 -3.76
N LEU A 132 10.12 -5.51 -3.44
CA LEU A 132 9.84 -4.22 -2.83
C LEU A 132 10.05 -3.13 -3.87
N LEU A 133 8.97 -2.47 -4.28
CA LEU A 133 8.95 -1.42 -5.28
C LEU A 133 8.84 -0.05 -4.59
N TYR A 134 9.78 0.85 -4.86
CA TYR A 134 9.72 2.22 -4.35
C TYR A 134 9.34 3.18 -5.49
N LEU A 135 8.16 3.79 -5.41
CA LEU A 135 7.76 4.83 -6.37
C LEU A 135 8.39 6.17 -5.99
N ASP A 136 9.21 6.68 -6.89
CA ASP A 136 9.84 7.99 -6.77
C ASP A 136 9.23 8.96 -7.79
N ALA A 137 8.91 10.18 -7.35
CA ALA A 137 8.41 11.24 -8.21
C ALA A 137 8.92 12.60 -7.73
N PRO A 138 9.18 13.55 -8.63
CA PRO A 138 9.70 14.86 -8.27
C PRO A 138 8.81 15.58 -7.24
N LEU A 139 9.43 16.16 -6.22
CA LEU A 139 8.73 16.81 -5.12
C LEU A 139 7.70 17.87 -5.59
N PRO A 140 8.00 18.80 -6.53
CA PRO A 140 7.03 19.79 -6.98
C PRO A 140 5.77 19.16 -7.56
N LEU A 141 5.93 18.08 -8.33
CA LEU A 141 4.81 17.34 -8.92
C LEU A 141 3.94 16.69 -7.85
N ARG A 142 4.57 16.09 -6.82
CA ARG A 142 3.86 15.46 -5.70
C ARG A 142 3.09 16.46 -4.86
N LEU A 143 3.69 17.62 -4.56
CA LEU A 143 3.04 18.69 -3.82
C LEU A 143 1.80 19.21 -4.56
N TRP A 144 1.93 19.44 -5.88
CA TRP A 144 0.80 19.85 -6.71
C TRP A 144 -0.31 18.80 -6.75
N ARG A 145 0.03 17.52 -6.96
CA ARG A 145 -0.95 16.42 -6.98
C ARG A 145 -1.68 16.29 -5.63
N ARG A 146 -0.96 16.39 -4.50
CA ARG A 146 -1.55 16.32 -3.16
C ARG A 146 -2.46 17.52 -2.91
N LEU A 147 -2.02 18.72 -3.23
CA LEU A 147 -2.84 19.93 -3.09
C LEU A 147 -4.15 19.79 -3.89
N LYS A 148 -4.05 19.46 -5.17
CA LYS A 148 -5.22 19.27 -6.04
C LYS A 148 -6.18 18.23 -5.46
N ARG A 149 -5.68 17.04 -5.09
CA ARG A 149 -6.49 15.95 -4.54
C ARG A 149 -7.18 16.36 -3.23
N ASP A 150 -6.44 16.91 -2.29
CA ASP A 150 -6.95 17.16 -0.95
C ASP A 150 -7.93 18.35 -0.92
N VAL A 151 -7.78 19.31 -1.83
CA VAL A 151 -8.74 20.40 -2.01
C VAL A 151 -10.00 19.91 -2.75
N SER A 152 -9.85 19.23 -3.89
CA SER A 152 -11.00 18.85 -4.74
C SER A 152 -11.79 17.66 -4.19
N GLN A 153 -11.10 16.62 -3.70
CA GLN A 153 -11.76 15.37 -3.29
C GLN A 153 -12.04 15.30 -1.78
N ARG A 154 -11.15 15.86 -0.96
CA ARG A 154 -11.28 15.83 0.52
C ARG A 154 -11.83 17.11 1.12
N ARG A 155 -12.17 18.11 0.27
CA ARG A 155 -12.76 19.40 0.66
C ARG A 155 -11.98 20.16 1.74
N ARG A 156 -10.64 20.02 1.73
CA ARG A 156 -9.76 20.71 2.67
C ARG A 156 -9.41 22.11 2.16
N SER A 157 -9.21 23.08 3.05
CA SER A 157 -8.75 24.42 2.61
C SER A 157 -7.31 24.35 2.08
N PRO A 158 -6.96 25.10 1.03
CA PRO A 158 -5.62 25.09 0.43
C PRO A 158 -4.52 25.42 1.45
N LEU A 159 -4.74 26.44 2.29
CA LEU A 159 -3.79 26.85 3.31
C LEU A 159 -3.52 25.74 4.34
N TYR A 160 -4.57 25.03 4.78
CA TYR A 160 -4.43 23.88 5.66
C TYR A 160 -3.59 22.78 5.01
N VAL A 161 -3.83 22.48 3.72
CA VAL A 161 -3.10 21.43 2.98
C VAL A 161 -1.62 21.82 2.85
N VAL A 162 -1.32 23.07 2.46
CA VAL A 162 0.07 23.54 2.35
C VAL A 162 0.78 23.47 3.71
N ARG A 163 0.14 23.93 4.79
CA ARG A 163 0.71 23.82 6.14
C ARG A 163 0.97 22.36 6.54
N GLN A 164 0.02 21.48 6.28
CA GLN A 164 0.18 20.05 6.55
C GLN A 164 1.33 19.44 5.74
N MET A 165 1.46 19.79 4.45
CA MET A 165 2.57 19.29 3.62
C MET A 165 3.93 19.70 4.19
N VAL A 166 4.10 20.98 4.53
CA VAL A 166 5.40 21.50 4.98
C VAL A 166 5.77 20.99 6.38
N PHE A 167 4.83 21.04 7.32
CA PHE A 167 5.14 20.82 8.74
C PHE A 167 4.89 19.39 9.23
N GLN A 168 4.19 18.55 8.48
CA GLN A 168 3.88 17.18 8.88
C GLN A 168 4.32 16.15 7.83
N MET A 169 3.90 16.31 6.57
CA MET A 169 4.19 15.32 5.53
C MET A 169 5.68 15.23 5.21
N LEU A 170 6.34 16.35 4.91
CA LEU A 170 7.76 16.31 4.54
C LEU A 170 8.66 15.79 5.67
N PRO A 171 8.50 16.21 6.94
CA PRO A 171 9.21 15.58 8.05
C PRO A 171 8.89 14.10 8.23
N GLY A 172 7.64 13.69 8.05
CA GLY A 172 7.23 12.29 8.11
C GLY A 172 7.86 11.45 6.98
N GLU A 173 7.86 11.96 5.75
CA GLU A 173 8.52 11.30 4.61
C GLU A 173 10.02 11.13 4.84
N GLN A 174 10.69 12.18 5.31
CA GLN A 174 12.12 12.12 5.59
C GLN A 174 12.44 11.08 6.67
N ARG A 175 11.61 10.97 7.69
CA ARG A 175 11.82 10.06 8.82
C ARG A 175 11.48 8.62 8.49
N PHE A 176 10.36 8.37 7.80
CA PHE A 176 9.76 7.04 7.70
C PHE A 176 9.77 6.45 6.30
N ILE A 177 9.89 7.27 5.23
CA ILE A 177 9.68 6.80 3.86
C ILE A 177 10.97 6.85 3.04
N HIS A 178 11.75 7.92 3.13
CA HIS A 178 13.00 8.03 2.36
C HIS A 178 13.98 6.89 2.63
N PRO A 179 14.16 6.39 3.89
CA PRO A 179 15.06 5.27 4.13
C PRO A 179 14.65 3.98 3.41
N LEU A 180 13.35 3.78 3.15
CA LEU A 180 12.84 2.58 2.47
C LEU A 180 13.28 2.47 1.01
N ARG A 181 13.82 3.54 0.45
CA ARG A 181 14.31 3.57 -0.92
C ARG A 181 15.55 2.70 -1.11
N ASP A 182 16.41 2.66 -0.11
CA ASP A 182 17.69 1.94 -0.16
C ASP A 182 17.47 0.42 -0.07
N ASP A 183 16.36 -0.01 0.53
CA ASP A 183 15.96 -1.41 0.63
C ASP A 183 15.14 -1.89 -0.59
N ALA A 184 14.79 -0.99 -1.52
CA ALA A 184 13.91 -1.32 -2.64
C ALA A 184 14.59 -2.24 -3.66
N THR A 185 13.89 -3.31 -4.05
CA THR A 185 14.31 -4.18 -5.18
C THR A 185 14.38 -3.38 -6.49
N LEU A 186 13.45 -2.44 -6.67
CA LEU A 186 13.40 -1.53 -7.81
C LEU A 186 12.85 -0.16 -7.41
N VAL A 187 13.56 0.90 -7.81
CA VAL A 187 13.07 2.28 -7.74
C VAL A 187 12.38 2.63 -9.05
N VAL A 188 11.06 2.75 -9.01
CA VAL A 188 10.21 3.12 -10.15
C VAL A 188 10.17 4.64 -10.27
N ARG A 189 10.72 5.19 -11.35
CA ARG A 189 10.74 6.64 -11.65
C ARG A 189 9.83 7.01 -12.81
N ASP A 190 9.76 6.13 -13.79
CA ASP A 190 8.83 6.23 -14.91
C ASP A 190 7.87 5.04 -14.90
N ALA A 191 6.62 5.33 -14.57
CA ALA A 191 5.60 4.30 -14.45
C ALA A 191 5.36 3.51 -15.74
N ALA A 192 5.54 4.14 -16.90
CA ALA A 192 5.29 3.49 -18.19
C ALA A 192 6.43 2.54 -18.57
N SER A 193 7.67 3.01 -18.52
CA SER A 193 8.85 2.19 -18.89
C SER A 193 9.19 1.14 -17.85
N ASP A 194 9.00 1.44 -16.55
CA ASP A 194 9.38 0.53 -15.47
C ASP A 194 8.32 -0.57 -15.23
N LEU A 195 7.08 -0.39 -15.69
CA LEU A 195 6.04 -1.41 -15.53
C LEU A 195 6.45 -2.74 -16.17
N ALA A 196 7.05 -2.72 -17.35
CA ALA A 196 7.51 -3.93 -18.02
C ALA A 196 8.57 -4.69 -17.21
N LYS A 197 9.52 -3.98 -16.58
CA LYS A 197 10.54 -4.54 -15.68
C LYS A 197 9.90 -5.18 -14.45
N VAL A 198 8.94 -4.47 -13.82
CA VAL A 198 8.21 -4.98 -12.66
C VAL A 198 7.47 -6.28 -13.00
N LEU A 199 6.79 -6.30 -14.14
CA LEU A 199 6.05 -7.47 -14.59
C LEU A 199 6.94 -8.68 -14.90
N SER A 200 8.16 -8.47 -15.39
CA SER A 200 9.13 -9.55 -15.58
C SER A 200 9.66 -10.12 -14.26
N MET A 201 9.79 -9.29 -13.23
CA MET A 201 10.24 -9.72 -11.90
C MET A 201 9.18 -10.51 -11.12
N ILE A 202 7.89 -10.19 -11.34
CA ILE A 202 6.78 -10.80 -10.58
C ILE A 202 6.21 -12.01 -11.32
N GLY A 203 6.39 -12.08 -12.64
CA GLY A 203 5.79 -13.07 -13.52
C GLY A 203 6.65 -14.32 -13.80
N SER A 204 7.85 -14.40 -13.18
CA SER A 204 8.73 -15.57 -13.26
C SER A 204 8.32 -16.64 -12.22
#